data_3216f4f6e925ec2ed8fb2c7af1e23139
#
_entry.id   3216f4f6e925ec2ed8fb2c7af1e23139
#
_cell.length_a   1.000
_cell.length_b   1.000
_cell.length_c   1.000
_cell.angle_alpha   90.00
_cell.angle_beta   90.00
_cell.angle_gamma   90.00
#
_symmetry.space_group_name_H-M   'P 1'
#
loop_
_entity.id
_entity.type
_entity.pdbx_description
1 polymer ?
#
loop_
_entity_poly.entity_id
_entity_poly.type
_entity_poly.pdbx_seq_one_letter_code
_entity_poly.pdbx_strand_id
1 'polypeptide(L)' 'MKLLIIGDLIGEPGREILSKYLEKRKSEYDFIIVNGENVAGGFGITPKIANKVFNLGVDVIT' A
#
# COMPACT_ATOMS: atom_id res chain seq x y z
N MET A 1 -3.36 -18.41 -8.12
CA MET A 1 -3.02 -17.30 -7.23
C MET A 1 -2.91 -16.00 -7.99
N LYS A 2 -3.48 -14.94 -7.45
CA LYS A 2 -3.46 -13.63 -8.08
C LYS A 2 -2.71 -12.64 -7.19
N LEU A 3 -1.59 -12.11 -7.68
CA LEU A 3 -0.75 -11.15 -6.95
C LEU A 3 -0.98 -9.74 -7.45
N LEU A 4 -0.99 -8.78 -6.54
CA LEU A 4 -0.95 -7.37 -6.89
C LEU A 4 0.38 -6.80 -6.37
N ILE A 5 1.14 -6.18 -7.26
CA ILE A 5 2.40 -5.54 -6.89
C ILE A 5 2.28 -4.06 -7.23
N ILE A 6 2.34 -3.24 -6.21
CA ILE A 6 2.27 -1.79 -6.36
C ILE A 6 3.69 -1.23 -6.34
N GLY A 7 4.04 -0.47 -7.35
CA GLY A 7 5.31 0.21 -7.41
C GLY A 7 5.39 1.34 -6.39
N ASP A 8 6.36 2.21 -6.56
CA ASP A 8 6.69 3.29 -5.62
C ASP A 8 5.45 4.08 -5.15
N LEU A 9 5.05 3.87 -3.91
CA LEU A 9 3.92 4.56 -3.30
C LEU A 9 4.42 5.85 -2.66
N ILE A 10 3.95 6.99 -3.16
CA ILE A 10 4.45 8.29 -2.74
C ILE A 10 3.40 9.08 -1.96
N GLY A 11 3.70 9.32 -0.67
CA GLY A 11 2.96 10.24 0.19
C GLY A 11 1.49 9.94 0.36
N GLU A 12 0.78 10.94 0.88
CA GLU A 12 -0.65 10.83 1.16
C GLU A 12 -1.49 10.62 -0.11
N PRO A 13 -1.22 11.35 -1.22
CA PRO A 13 -2.00 11.11 -2.45
C PRO A 13 -1.91 9.68 -2.95
N GLY A 14 -0.71 9.07 -2.87
CA GLY A 14 -0.53 7.68 -3.25
C GLY A 14 -1.33 6.74 -2.36
N ARG A 15 -1.32 7.00 -1.04
CA ARG A 15 -2.08 6.19 -0.09
C ARG A 15 -3.59 6.30 -0.32
N GLU A 16 -4.08 7.49 -0.68
CA GLU A 16 -5.50 7.68 -0.97
C GLU A 16 -5.94 6.90 -2.21
N ILE A 17 -5.13 6.94 -3.26
CA ILE A 17 -5.43 6.20 -4.49
C ILE A 17 -5.42 4.70 -4.21
N LEU A 18 -4.43 4.22 -3.49
CA LEU A 18 -4.35 2.80 -3.11
C LEU A 18 -5.56 2.38 -2.28
N SER A 19 -5.95 3.20 -1.31
CA SER A 19 -7.11 2.93 -0.47
C SER A 19 -8.38 2.77 -1.30
N LYS A 20 -8.62 3.68 -2.23
CA LYS A 20 -9.80 3.63 -3.11
C LYS A 20 -9.78 2.40 -4.01
N TYR A 21 -8.62 2.06 -4.55
CA TYR A 21 -8.48 0.91 -5.42
C TYR A 21 -8.75 -0.39 -4.65
N LEU A 22 -8.13 -0.55 -3.47
CA LEU A 22 -8.28 -1.77 -2.67
C LEU A 22 -9.67 -1.91 -2.08
N GLU A 23 -10.34 -0.80 -1.78
CA GLU A 23 -11.71 -0.82 -1.31
C GLU A 23 -12.63 -1.56 -2.28
N LYS A 24 -12.37 -1.42 -3.58
CA LYS A 24 -13.18 -2.06 -4.63
C LYS A 24 -12.62 -3.39 -5.10
N ARG A 25 -11.31 -3.57 -5.07
CA ARG A 25 -10.63 -4.66 -5.78
C ARG A 25 -9.84 -5.62 -4.92
N LYS A 26 -9.75 -5.37 -3.62
CA LYS A 26 -8.92 -6.19 -2.74
C LYS A 26 -9.27 -7.68 -2.82
N SER A 27 -10.55 -8.01 -2.91
CA SER A 27 -11.00 -9.39 -2.94
C SER A 27 -10.59 -10.15 -4.21
N GLU A 28 -10.11 -9.44 -5.23
CA GLU A 28 -9.63 -10.07 -6.46
C GLU A 28 -8.21 -10.62 -6.33
N TYR A 29 -7.50 -10.28 -5.25
CA TYR A 29 -6.09 -10.63 -5.08
C TYR A 29 -5.88 -11.52 -3.86
N ASP A 30 -4.99 -12.49 -4.01
CA ASP A 30 -4.61 -13.39 -2.91
C ASP A 30 -3.49 -12.78 -2.07
N PHE A 31 -2.67 -11.92 -2.66
CA PHE A 31 -1.52 -11.35 -1.99
C PHE A 31 -1.20 -9.98 -2.57
N ILE A 32 -0.95 -9.00 -1.71
CA ILE A 32 -0.70 -7.62 -2.12
C ILE A 32 0.62 -7.13 -1.54
N ILE A 33 1.52 -6.70 -2.43
CA ILE A 33 2.85 -6.20 -2.08
C ILE A 33 2.96 -4.75 -2.53
N VAL A 34 3.42 -3.88 -1.65
CA VAL A 34 3.58 -2.45 -1.93
C VAL A 34 5.02 -2.02 -1.65
N ASN A 35 5.61 -1.28 -2.57
CA ASN A 35 6.87 -0.60 -2.30
C ASN A 35 6.55 0.70 -1.58
N GLY A 36 6.88 0.78 -0.30
CA GLY A 36 6.53 1.89 0.57
C GLY A 36 7.70 2.74 1.02
N GLU A 37 8.86 2.66 0.39
CA GLU A 37 10.03 3.41 0.82
C GLU A 37 9.85 4.93 0.80
N ASN A 38 8.93 5.44 -0.03
CA ASN A 38 8.62 6.87 -0.13
C ASN A 38 7.21 7.22 0.34
N VAL A 39 6.54 6.32 1.02
CA VAL A 39 5.13 6.51 1.40
C VAL A 39 4.92 7.67 2.35
N ALA A 40 5.93 8.05 3.11
CA ALA A 40 5.89 9.21 4.01
C ALA A 40 6.47 10.47 3.37
N GLY A 41 6.26 10.64 2.06
CA GLY A 41 6.69 11.87 1.38
C GLY A 41 8.19 11.99 1.20
N GLY A 42 8.89 10.85 0.98
CA GLY A 42 10.33 10.86 0.77
C GLY A 42 11.14 10.68 2.05
N PHE A 43 10.48 10.52 3.19
CA PHE A 43 11.14 10.31 4.48
C PHE A 43 11.13 8.84 4.92
N GLY A 44 10.91 7.93 3.97
CA GLY A 44 10.79 6.53 4.27
C GLY A 44 9.40 6.18 4.76
N ILE A 45 9.32 5.27 5.72
CA ILE A 45 8.02 4.87 6.29
C ILE A 45 8.09 4.91 7.81
N THR A 46 7.04 5.43 8.43
CA THR A 46 6.91 5.44 9.89
C THR A 46 6.05 4.27 10.34
N PRO A 47 6.17 3.81 11.60
CA PRO A 47 5.29 2.75 12.11
C PRO A 47 3.81 3.10 11.97
N LYS A 48 3.44 4.36 12.19
CA LYS A 48 2.05 4.80 12.06
C LYS A 48 1.54 4.66 10.63
N ILE A 49 2.35 5.05 9.65
CA ILE A 49 1.97 4.96 8.25
C ILE A 49 1.97 3.51 7.80
N ALA A 50 2.94 2.70 8.25
CA ALA A 50 2.97 1.28 7.95
C ALA A 50 1.67 0.60 8.40
N ASN A 51 1.21 0.90 9.62
CA ASN A 51 -0.03 0.36 10.13
C ASN A 51 -1.24 0.77 9.28
N LYS A 52 -1.28 2.02 8.83
CA LYS A 52 -2.34 2.48 7.94
C LYS A 52 -2.36 1.70 6.62
N VAL A 53 -1.20 1.48 6.04
CA VAL A 53 -1.08 0.74 4.78
C VAL A 53 -1.49 -0.72 4.97
N PHE A 54 -1.03 -1.38 6.04
CA PHE A 54 -1.45 -2.75 6.34
C PHE A 54 -2.96 -2.85 6.55
N ASN A 55 -3.57 -1.85 7.19
CA ASN A 55 -5.01 -1.85 7.43
C ASN A 55 -5.82 -1.75 6.13
N LEU A 56 -5.21 -1.30 5.03
CA LEU A 56 -5.86 -1.31 3.73
C LEU A 56 -5.95 -2.72 3.14
N GLY A 57 -5.20 -3.67 3.70
CA GLY A 57 -5.18 -5.05 3.23
C GLY A 57 -3.90 -5.45 2.51
N VAL A 58 -2.87 -4.61 2.62
CA VAL A 58 -1.55 -4.93 2.06
C VAL A 58 -0.89 -6.00 2.94
N ASP A 59 -0.26 -6.98 2.30
CA ASP A 59 0.38 -8.08 3.00
C ASP A 59 1.86 -7.84 3.29
N VAL A 60 2.55 -7.18 2.36
CA VAL A 60 3.98 -6.89 2.49
C VAL A 60 4.27 -5.48 2.01
N ILE A 61 5.12 -4.79 2.76
CA ILE A 61 5.68 -3.49 2.39
C ILE A 61 7.18 -3.65 2.23
N THR A 62 7.70 -3.31 1.08
CA THR A 62 9.14 -3.34 0.82
C THR A 62 9.77 -1.98 0.95
#